data_a93eba4f74ac252643549ebad5198d82
#
_entry.id   a93eba4f74ac252643549ebad5198d82
#
_cell.length_a   1.000
_cell.length_b   1.000
_cell.length_c   1.000
_cell.angle_alpha   90.00
_cell.angle_beta   90.00
_cell.angle_gamma   90.00
#
_symmetry.space_group_name_H-M   'P 1'
#
loop_
_entity.id
_entity.type
_entity.pdbx_description
1 polymer ?
#
loop_
_entity_poly.entity_id
_entity_poly.type
_entity_poly.pdbx_seq_one_letter_code
_entity_poly.pdbx_strand_id
1 'polypeptide(L)'
;SHAEFLRAIEALRDRVRGDKALTERILHKYSIKNVMGMNLLPLVRFDDPFEIIAHLMVGSEGTLAFLAGVTMRTEREYEHKASAMVYFSDIGEASRAVVEMRKLQDSAGERIVHSAEMLDRKSLASVGDATGEGLTAVLTETKAHTPEELAANVARIGELLGRFTLYVPARFTDDPAEQAKFWALRSGIFPAVGGSRPAGTTCLIEDVAFHIGDLPRATAELQALIARHGYDDACIYGHALEGNYHFIINQSFSTPAEAARYEALMDDVAELVVGRYDGSLKAEHGTGRNMAPFLRREWGDAACAVMRAVKELFDPAGLLNPGVIFNDDPRCHLSHFKPLPLTDPLIDRCIECGFCEVNCLTCGLTLSSRQRIVVRREIARLKASGGNPRLVRELERGYRYPGERT
;
A
#
# COMPACT_ATOMS: atom_id res chain seq x y z
N SER A 1 34.15 0.24 -16.81
CA SER A 1 34.84 -0.30 -15.61
C SER A 1 34.09 0.12 -14.34
N HIS A 2 34.34 -0.53 -13.19
CA HIS A 2 33.75 -0.14 -11.91
C HIS A 2 34.02 1.33 -11.56
N ALA A 3 35.20 1.84 -11.85
CA ALA A 3 35.55 3.24 -11.61
C ALA A 3 34.75 4.22 -12.47
N GLU A 4 34.39 3.86 -13.69
CA GLU A 4 33.53 4.69 -14.55
C GLU A 4 32.10 4.70 -14.03
N PHE A 5 31.59 3.58 -13.57
CA PHE A 5 30.28 3.47 -12.96
C PHE A 5 30.17 4.34 -11.71
N LEU A 6 31.15 4.28 -10.81
CA LEU A 6 31.16 5.12 -9.59
C LEU A 6 31.22 6.62 -9.93
N ARG A 7 32.07 7.02 -10.91
CA ARG A 7 32.09 8.42 -11.38
C ARG A 7 30.74 8.85 -11.98
N ALA A 8 30.02 7.96 -12.65
CA ALA A 8 28.70 8.28 -13.19
C ALA A 8 27.65 8.50 -12.06
N ILE A 9 27.71 7.72 -10.97
CA ILE A 9 26.88 7.94 -9.79
C ILE A 9 27.19 9.30 -9.14
N GLU A 10 28.48 9.63 -8.97
CA GLU A 10 28.92 10.94 -8.45
C GLU A 10 28.44 12.10 -9.33
N ALA A 11 28.55 11.95 -10.66
CA ALA A 11 28.06 12.95 -11.60
C ALA A 11 26.54 13.15 -11.53
N LEU A 12 25.76 12.06 -11.33
CA LEU A 12 24.32 12.16 -11.10
C LEU A 12 24.00 12.87 -9.80
N ARG A 13 24.71 12.57 -8.71
CA ARG A 13 24.61 13.26 -7.42
C ARG A 13 24.86 14.77 -7.60
N ASP A 14 25.99 15.11 -8.23
CA ASP A 14 26.39 16.51 -8.39
C ASP A 14 25.41 17.29 -9.28
N ARG A 15 24.89 16.63 -10.33
CA ARG A 15 23.82 17.20 -11.17
C ARG A 15 22.56 17.50 -10.35
N VAL A 16 22.10 16.56 -9.50
CA VAL A 16 20.91 16.76 -8.65
C VAL A 16 21.14 17.89 -7.66
N ARG A 17 22.28 17.89 -6.97
CA ARG A 17 22.62 18.93 -5.97
C ARG A 17 22.88 20.30 -6.59
N GLY A 18 23.34 20.36 -7.84
CA GLY A 18 23.49 21.60 -8.61
C GLY A 18 22.17 22.22 -9.05
N ASP A 19 21.10 21.45 -9.10
CA ASP A 19 19.74 21.92 -9.39
C ASP A 19 18.97 22.10 -8.07
N LYS A 20 18.92 23.35 -7.59
CA LYS A 20 18.26 23.69 -6.33
C LYS A 20 16.77 23.33 -6.33
N ALA A 21 16.07 23.61 -7.44
CA ALA A 21 14.62 23.33 -7.53
C ALA A 21 14.34 21.84 -7.47
N LEU A 22 15.15 21.02 -8.16
CA LEU A 22 15.05 19.56 -8.12
C LEU A 22 15.37 19.01 -6.72
N THR A 23 16.42 19.52 -6.07
CA THR A 23 16.78 19.13 -4.70
C THR A 23 15.66 19.43 -3.72
N GLU A 24 15.08 20.64 -3.77
CA GLU A 24 13.94 21.03 -2.93
C GLU A 24 12.71 20.14 -3.22
N ARG A 25 12.44 19.84 -4.49
CA ARG A 25 11.35 18.93 -4.88
C ARG A 25 11.54 17.53 -4.30
N ILE A 26 12.74 16.96 -4.40
CA ILE A 26 13.06 15.65 -3.82
C ILE A 26 12.84 15.67 -2.31
N LEU A 27 13.40 16.63 -1.59
CA LEU A 27 13.25 16.73 -0.14
C LEU A 27 11.79 16.89 0.28
N HIS A 28 11.01 17.68 -0.44
CA HIS A 28 9.59 17.88 -0.20
C HIS A 28 8.80 16.58 -0.39
N LYS A 29 9.00 15.87 -1.51
CA LYS A 29 8.28 14.61 -1.80
C LYS A 29 8.61 13.51 -0.80
N TYR A 30 9.82 13.49 -0.23
CA TYR A 30 10.20 12.54 0.81
C TYR A 30 9.95 13.05 2.24
N SER A 31 9.25 14.17 2.43
CA SER A 31 8.71 14.58 3.74
C SER A 31 7.47 13.77 4.14
N ILE A 32 6.88 13.06 3.20
CA ILE A 32 5.80 12.07 3.38
C ILE A 32 6.28 10.69 2.90
N LYS A 33 5.52 9.63 3.18
CA LYS A 33 5.77 8.32 2.57
C LYS A 33 5.66 8.44 1.05
N ASN A 34 6.69 8.02 0.34
CA ASN A 34 6.72 8.06 -1.12
C ASN A 34 7.65 6.99 -1.68
N VAL A 35 7.09 6.07 -2.44
CA VAL A 35 7.81 5.07 -3.25
C VAL A 35 7.42 5.14 -4.73
N MET A 36 6.81 6.27 -5.15
CA MET A 36 6.51 6.52 -6.55
C MET A 36 7.80 6.79 -7.33
N GLY A 37 8.10 6.00 -8.32
CA GLY A 37 9.33 6.09 -9.09
C GLY A 37 10.54 5.47 -8.39
N MET A 38 11.72 5.94 -8.75
CA MET A 38 12.98 5.54 -8.10
C MET A 38 13.29 6.45 -6.93
N ASN A 39 13.89 5.89 -5.90
CA ASN A 39 14.33 6.63 -4.74
C ASN A 39 15.47 7.60 -5.09
N LEU A 40 15.17 8.88 -5.30
CA LEU A 40 16.17 9.91 -5.60
C LEU A 40 16.83 10.53 -4.34
N LEU A 41 16.29 10.27 -3.16
CA LEU A 41 16.78 10.85 -1.90
C LEU A 41 18.26 10.55 -1.60
N PRO A 42 18.81 9.36 -1.95
CA PRO A 42 20.23 9.06 -1.78
C PRO A 42 21.17 10.02 -2.51
N LEU A 43 20.77 10.51 -3.70
CA LEU A 43 21.56 11.50 -4.47
C LEU A 43 21.65 12.86 -3.77
N VAL A 44 20.72 13.15 -2.86
CA VAL A 44 20.74 14.39 -2.06
C VAL A 44 21.48 14.19 -0.73
N ARG A 45 21.30 13.02 -0.08
CA ARG A 45 21.72 12.80 1.32
C ARG A 45 23.14 12.24 1.49
N PHE A 46 23.65 11.45 0.53
CA PHE A 46 24.91 10.73 0.70
C PHE A 46 26.00 11.27 -0.21
N ASP A 47 27.23 11.32 0.30
CA ASP A 47 28.43 11.70 -0.46
C ASP A 47 29.12 10.48 -1.06
N ASP A 48 29.15 9.38 -0.32
CA ASP A 48 29.76 8.13 -0.74
C ASP A 48 28.92 7.44 -1.83
N PRO A 49 29.48 7.16 -3.02
CA PRO A 49 28.76 6.48 -4.09
C PRO A 49 28.29 5.07 -3.72
N PHE A 50 28.93 4.37 -2.80
CA PHE A 50 28.47 3.06 -2.33
C PHE A 50 27.20 3.17 -1.47
N GLU A 51 27.13 4.18 -0.61
CA GLU A 51 25.90 4.47 0.15
C GLU A 51 24.76 4.89 -0.79
N ILE A 52 25.06 5.69 -1.81
CA ILE A 52 24.06 6.05 -2.84
C ILE A 52 23.54 4.80 -3.53
N ILE A 53 24.42 3.92 -4.02
CA ILE A 53 24.04 2.68 -4.70
C ILE A 53 23.19 1.80 -3.80
N ALA A 54 23.62 1.57 -2.55
CA ALA A 54 22.89 0.73 -1.59
C ALA A 54 21.46 1.22 -1.35
N HIS A 55 21.29 2.54 -1.23
CA HIS A 55 19.98 3.13 -0.96
C HIS A 55 19.12 3.33 -2.22
N LEU A 56 19.71 3.41 -3.43
CA LEU A 56 18.98 3.38 -4.68
C LEU A 56 18.29 2.01 -4.92
N MET A 57 18.81 0.94 -4.31
CA MET A 57 18.19 -0.40 -4.39
C MET A 57 16.86 -0.46 -3.64
N VAL A 58 16.67 0.38 -2.62
CA VAL A 58 15.42 0.43 -1.84
C VAL A 58 14.31 1.03 -2.70
N GLY A 59 13.25 0.27 -2.93
CA GLY A 59 12.14 0.67 -3.79
C GLY A 59 12.42 0.57 -5.29
N SER A 60 13.50 -0.08 -5.71
CA SER A 60 13.87 -0.24 -7.14
C SER A 60 12.99 -1.23 -7.92
N GLU A 61 12.13 -1.98 -7.25
CA GLU A 61 11.17 -2.91 -7.85
C GLU A 61 11.81 -3.91 -8.85
N GLY A 62 13.05 -4.34 -8.58
CA GLY A 62 13.79 -5.25 -9.46
C GLY A 62 14.23 -4.65 -10.80
N THR A 63 14.20 -3.32 -10.94
CA THR A 63 14.54 -2.63 -12.18
C THR A 63 16.04 -2.28 -12.29
N LEU A 64 16.79 -2.31 -11.18
CA LEU A 64 18.21 -1.91 -11.16
C LEU A 64 19.17 -3.08 -10.99
N ALA A 65 18.83 -4.06 -10.14
CA ALA A 65 19.71 -5.18 -9.86
C ALA A 65 18.94 -6.36 -9.25
N PHE A 66 19.62 -7.51 -9.17
CA PHE A 66 19.19 -8.64 -8.36
C PHE A 66 19.82 -8.53 -6.96
N LEU A 67 18.99 -8.46 -5.92
CA LEU A 67 19.45 -8.40 -4.54
C LEU A 67 19.68 -9.81 -4.00
N ALA A 68 20.95 -10.21 -3.88
CA ALA A 68 21.33 -11.51 -3.35
C ALA A 68 21.40 -11.54 -1.81
N GLY A 69 21.57 -10.41 -1.19
CA GLY A 69 21.64 -10.26 0.26
C GLY A 69 21.49 -8.81 0.69
N VAL A 70 21.04 -8.59 1.92
CA VAL A 70 20.88 -7.26 2.52
C VAL A 70 21.26 -7.30 3.99
N THR A 71 21.95 -6.25 4.44
CA THR A 71 22.19 -5.99 5.86
C THR A 71 21.37 -4.79 6.28
N MET A 72 20.47 -4.98 7.24
CA MET A 72 19.60 -3.92 7.77
C MET A 72 19.97 -3.57 9.19
N ARG A 73 19.79 -2.31 9.58
CA ARG A 73 19.84 -1.91 10.98
C ARG A 73 18.58 -2.40 11.68
N THR A 74 18.75 -2.91 12.91
CA THR A 74 17.65 -3.24 13.79
C THR A 74 17.25 -2.02 14.59
N GLU A 75 15.98 -1.93 14.96
CA GLU A 75 15.49 -0.97 15.94
C GLU A 75 15.32 -1.65 17.30
N ARG A 76 15.40 -0.86 18.37
CA ARG A 76 15.15 -1.37 19.71
C ARG A 76 13.66 -1.67 19.86
N GLU A 77 13.35 -2.88 20.33
CA GLU A 77 11.96 -3.23 20.66
C GLU A 77 11.59 -2.64 22.03
N TYR A 78 10.38 -2.12 22.11
CA TYR A 78 9.80 -1.63 23.36
C TYR A 78 9.21 -2.80 24.16
N GLU A 79 9.48 -2.83 25.45
CA GLU A 79 9.06 -3.91 26.36
C GLU A 79 7.57 -3.79 26.73
N HIS A 80 7.04 -2.56 26.74
CA HIS A 80 5.67 -2.27 27.13
C HIS A 80 4.91 -1.61 26.00
N LYS A 81 3.67 -2.08 25.76
CA LYS A 81 2.79 -1.59 24.68
C LYS A 81 1.37 -1.46 25.22
N ALA A 82 0.65 -0.44 24.80
CA ALA A 82 -0.80 -0.32 25.00
C ALA A 82 -1.48 0.07 23.71
N SER A 83 -2.62 -0.56 23.43
CA SER A 83 -3.41 -0.29 22.23
C SER A 83 -4.87 -0.01 22.59
N ALA A 84 -5.53 0.80 21.78
CA ALA A 84 -6.97 1.06 21.88
C ALA A 84 -7.60 1.13 20.48
N MET A 85 -8.78 0.57 20.35
CA MET A 85 -9.67 0.88 19.23
C MET A 85 -10.51 2.09 19.61
N VAL A 86 -10.21 3.25 19.02
CA VAL A 86 -10.86 4.53 19.32
C VAL A 86 -11.90 4.81 18.26
N TYR A 87 -13.17 4.91 18.65
CA TYR A 87 -14.30 5.07 17.74
C TYR A 87 -14.79 6.51 17.68
N PHE A 88 -14.97 7.02 16.47
CA PHE A 88 -15.46 8.36 16.15
C PHE A 88 -16.75 8.29 15.35
N SER A 89 -17.56 9.36 15.42
CA SER A 89 -18.81 9.46 14.65
C SER A 89 -18.57 9.64 13.14
N ASP A 90 -17.44 10.24 12.75
CA ASP A 90 -17.10 10.46 11.36
C ASP A 90 -15.57 10.44 11.11
N ILE A 91 -15.18 10.22 9.86
CA ILE A 91 -13.78 10.12 9.43
C ILE A 91 -13.03 11.45 9.51
N GLY A 92 -13.72 12.58 9.41
CA GLY A 92 -13.12 13.90 9.53
C GLY A 92 -12.68 14.18 10.97
N GLU A 93 -13.50 13.83 11.96
CA GLU A 93 -13.17 13.92 13.38
C GLU A 93 -11.99 13.00 13.72
N ALA A 94 -12.04 11.76 13.26
CA ALA A 94 -10.96 10.78 13.41
C ALA A 94 -9.63 11.31 12.82
N SER A 95 -9.68 11.87 11.62
CA SER A 95 -8.50 12.43 10.96
C SER A 95 -7.92 13.65 11.72
N ARG A 96 -8.77 14.53 12.26
CA ARG A 96 -8.32 15.65 13.11
C ARG A 96 -7.63 15.14 14.38
N ALA A 97 -8.19 14.11 15.02
CA ALA A 97 -7.58 13.49 16.20
C ALA A 97 -6.20 12.91 15.87
N VAL A 98 -6.04 12.25 14.73
CA VAL A 98 -4.74 11.71 14.27
C VAL A 98 -3.71 12.82 14.05
N VAL A 99 -4.11 13.94 13.43
CA VAL A 99 -3.21 15.10 13.26
C VAL A 99 -2.69 15.62 14.60
N GLU A 100 -3.55 15.68 15.62
CA GLU A 100 -3.14 16.13 16.95
C GLU A 100 -2.32 15.05 17.69
N MET A 101 -2.68 13.77 17.57
CA MET A 101 -1.90 12.66 18.14
C MET A 101 -0.46 12.62 17.61
N ARG A 102 -0.25 12.93 16.33
CA ARG A 102 1.10 12.98 15.74
C ARG A 102 2.01 14.02 16.38
N LYS A 103 1.44 15.08 16.97
CA LYS A 103 2.20 16.17 17.63
C LYS A 103 2.63 15.81 19.06
N LEU A 104 2.07 14.74 19.63
CA LEU A 104 2.40 14.33 20.99
C LEU A 104 3.82 13.76 21.06
N GLN A 105 4.66 14.41 21.87
CA GLN A 105 6.07 14.02 22.08
C GLN A 105 6.36 13.91 23.57
N ASP A 106 7.30 13.07 23.93
CA ASP A 106 7.85 12.99 25.28
C ASP A 106 8.80 14.16 25.59
N SER A 107 9.49 14.11 26.71
CA SER A 107 10.46 15.13 27.13
C SER A 107 11.75 15.13 26.28
N ALA A 108 12.04 14.06 25.55
CA ALA A 108 13.16 13.92 24.63
C ALA A 108 12.81 14.38 23.21
N GLY A 109 11.53 14.72 22.95
CA GLY A 109 11.04 15.08 21.64
C GLY A 109 10.64 13.87 20.76
N GLU A 110 10.64 12.65 21.32
CA GLU A 110 10.21 11.44 20.63
C GLU A 110 8.69 11.31 20.63
N ARG A 111 8.13 10.80 19.55
CA ARG A 111 6.68 10.60 19.44
C ARG A 111 6.20 9.52 20.42
N ILE A 112 5.13 9.83 21.14
CA ILE A 112 4.51 8.86 22.06
C ILE A 112 3.40 8.03 21.42
N VAL A 113 2.85 8.44 20.28
CA VAL A 113 1.94 7.62 19.46
C VAL A 113 2.77 6.96 18.36
N HIS A 114 2.84 5.64 18.39
CA HIS A 114 3.68 4.85 17.49
C HIS A 114 2.90 4.31 16.28
N SER A 115 1.59 4.12 16.43
CA SER A 115 0.69 3.74 15.35
C SER A 115 -0.68 4.39 15.53
N ALA A 116 -1.28 4.80 14.42
CA ALA A 116 -2.69 5.18 14.33
C ALA A 116 -3.23 4.70 12.97
N GLU A 117 -3.94 3.57 13.00
CA GLU A 117 -4.52 2.92 11.84
C GLU A 117 -5.97 3.36 11.66
N MET A 118 -6.26 4.09 10.60
CA MET A 118 -7.62 4.48 10.25
C MET A 118 -8.39 3.31 9.66
N LEU A 119 -9.65 3.16 10.07
CA LEU A 119 -10.58 2.15 9.60
C LEU A 119 -11.93 2.85 9.39
N ASP A 120 -12.30 3.07 8.13
CA ASP A 120 -13.61 3.65 7.84
C ASP A 120 -14.76 2.67 8.13
N ARG A 121 -15.99 3.16 8.08
CA ARG A 121 -17.20 2.36 8.34
C ARG A 121 -17.26 1.07 7.55
N LYS A 122 -16.87 1.11 6.27
CA LYS A 122 -16.96 -0.06 5.38
C LYS A 122 -15.88 -1.08 5.69
N SER A 123 -14.69 -0.61 6.05
CA SER A 123 -13.61 -1.46 6.57
C SER A 123 -14.06 -2.21 7.82
N LEU A 124 -14.64 -1.50 8.80
CA LEU A 124 -15.19 -2.09 10.03
C LEU A 124 -16.31 -3.09 9.72
N ALA A 125 -17.25 -2.72 8.85
CA ALA A 125 -18.36 -3.60 8.45
C ALA A 125 -17.87 -4.91 7.80
N SER A 126 -16.79 -4.86 7.01
CA SER A 126 -16.23 -6.03 6.34
C SER A 126 -15.73 -7.10 7.29
N VAL A 127 -15.32 -6.70 8.50
CA VAL A 127 -14.82 -7.59 9.57
C VAL A 127 -15.82 -7.79 10.71
N GLY A 128 -17.06 -7.30 10.53
CA GLY A 128 -18.16 -7.51 11.48
C GLY A 128 -18.17 -6.59 12.69
N ASP A 129 -17.43 -5.47 12.66
CA ASP A 129 -17.30 -4.55 13.80
C ASP A 129 -18.12 -3.25 13.66
N ALA A 130 -18.79 -3.00 12.54
CA ALA A 130 -19.55 -1.75 12.34
C ALA A 130 -20.99 -1.86 12.85
N THR A 131 -21.37 -0.99 13.80
CA THR A 131 -22.70 -0.95 14.39
C THR A 131 -23.47 0.38 14.14
N GLY A 132 -22.83 1.43 13.56
CA GLY A 132 -23.43 2.75 13.37
C GLY A 132 -23.16 3.38 12.00
N GLU A 133 -24.04 4.31 11.56
CA GLU A 133 -23.78 5.15 10.40
C GLU A 133 -22.62 6.13 10.70
N GLY A 134 -21.70 6.25 9.76
CA GLY A 134 -20.55 7.16 9.86
C GLY A 134 -19.45 6.71 10.83
N LEU A 135 -19.61 5.57 11.51
CA LEU A 135 -18.63 5.08 12.48
C LEU A 135 -17.26 4.85 11.81
N THR A 136 -16.24 5.44 12.40
CA THR A 136 -14.85 5.29 12.00
C THR A 136 -14.02 4.94 13.22
N ALA A 137 -13.07 4.03 13.10
CA ALA A 137 -12.15 3.72 14.18
C ALA A 137 -10.72 4.10 13.84
N VAL A 138 -9.94 4.39 14.89
CA VAL A 138 -8.49 4.52 14.83
C VAL A 138 -7.90 3.53 15.82
N LEU A 139 -7.23 2.48 15.31
CA LEU A 139 -6.42 1.61 16.16
C LEU A 139 -5.14 2.37 16.52
N THR A 140 -5.07 2.82 17.76
CA THR A 140 -3.97 3.63 18.29
C THR A 140 -3.08 2.77 19.16
N GLU A 141 -1.75 2.84 18.95
CA GLU A 141 -0.75 2.15 19.76
C GLU A 141 0.29 3.11 20.30
N THR A 142 0.62 2.96 21.57
CA THR A 142 1.75 3.60 22.25
C THR A 142 2.68 2.55 22.83
N LYS A 143 3.98 2.86 22.86
CA LYS A 143 5.03 1.98 23.36
C LYS A 143 5.93 2.74 24.33
N ALA A 144 6.56 2.03 25.25
CA ALA A 144 7.46 2.61 26.22
C ALA A 144 8.49 1.58 26.71
N HIS A 145 9.56 2.05 27.36
CA HIS A 145 10.59 1.20 27.97
C HIS A 145 10.25 0.79 29.40
N THR A 146 9.36 1.55 30.07
CA THR A 146 8.91 1.25 31.43
C THR A 146 7.40 1.30 31.54
N PRO A 147 6.79 0.64 32.54
CA PRO A 147 5.35 0.73 32.81
C PRO A 147 4.90 2.16 33.15
N GLU A 148 5.74 2.92 33.84
CA GLU A 148 5.45 4.31 34.24
C GLU A 148 5.39 5.24 33.03
N GLU A 149 6.33 5.10 32.09
CA GLU A 149 6.30 5.82 30.80
C GLU A 149 5.06 5.44 29.98
N LEU A 150 4.72 4.14 29.93
CA LEU A 150 3.52 3.69 29.25
C LEU A 150 2.26 4.32 29.83
N ALA A 151 2.13 4.32 31.17
CA ALA A 151 0.98 4.92 31.85
C ALA A 151 0.90 6.43 31.59
N ALA A 152 2.04 7.14 31.58
CA ALA A 152 2.10 8.57 31.26
C ALA A 152 1.67 8.86 29.80
N ASN A 153 2.15 8.03 28.85
CA ASN A 153 1.77 8.14 27.45
C ASN A 153 0.26 7.93 27.25
N VAL A 154 -0.29 6.87 27.86
CA VAL A 154 -1.73 6.57 27.80
C VAL A 154 -2.56 7.73 28.38
N ALA A 155 -2.15 8.29 29.52
CA ALA A 155 -2.83 9.42 30.15
C ALA A 155 -2.85 10.66 29.24
N ARG A 156 -1.72 11.00 28.61
CA ARG A 156 -1.60 12.15 27.70
C ARG A 156 -2.43 11.95 26.42
N ILE A 157 -2.43 10.74 25.85
CA ILE A 157 -3.26 10.41 24.69
C ILE A 157 -4.74 10.48 25.08
N GLY A 158 -5.11 9.96 26.25
CA GLY A 158 -6.46 10.04 26.79
C GLY A 158 -6.96 11.48 27.01
N GLU A 159 -6.11 12.35 27.56
CA GLU A 159 -6.40 13.79 27.70
C GLU A 159 -6.65 14.46 26.33
N LEU A 160 -5.80 14.16 25.35
CA LEU A 160 -5.99 14.67 23.99
C LEU A 160 -7.32 14.19 23.41
N LEU A 161 -7.59 12.89 23.48
CA LEU A 161 -8.83 12.30 22.96
C LEU A 161 -10.08 12.84 23.63
N GLY A 162 -10.00 13.27 24.89
CA GLY A 162 -11.09 13.96 25.60
C GLY A 162 -11.53 15.29 24.99
N ARG A 163 -10.77 15.83 24.04
CA ARG A 163 -11.15 17.06 23.28
C ARG A 163 -11.98 16.76 22.03
N PHE A 164 -12.19 15.49 21.73
CA PHE A 164 -12.92 15.02 20.54
C PHE A 164 -14.21 14.32 20.94
N THR A 165 -15.17 14.29 20.01
CA THR A 165 -16.42 13.56 20.20
C THR A 165 -16.20 12.08 19.87
N LEU A 166 -16.00 11.26 20.88
CA LEU A 166 -15.86 9.83 20.73
C LEU A 166 -17.23 9.15 20.77
N TYR A 167 -17.41 8.10 19.95
CA TYR A 167 -18.61 7.28 19.96
C TYR A 167 -18.78 6.49 21.28
N VAL A 168 -17.66 6.01 21.81
CA VAL A 168 -17.52 5.42 23.14
C VAL A 168 -16.22 5.90 23.78
N PRO A 169 -16.09 5.95 25.11
CA PRO A 169 -14.85 6.32 25.77
C PRO A 169 -13.68 5.43 25.32
N ALA A 170 -12.53 6.02 25.00
CA ALA A 170 -11.33 5.29 24.62
C ALA A 170 -10.80 4.46 25.81
N ARG A 171 -10.53 3.18 25.55
CA ARG A 171 -9.96 2.27 26.55
C ARG A 171 -8.68 1.64 25.99
N PHE A 172 -7.55 2.02 26.57
CA PHE A 172 -6.26 1.39 26.29
C PHE A 172 -6.12 0.10 27.10
N THR A 173 -5.56 -0.92 26.46
CA THR A 173 -5.22 -2.20 27.06
C THR A 173 -3.76 -2.53 26.83
N ASP A 174 -3.09 -3.09 27.84
CA ASP A 174 -1.76 -3.67 27.76
C ASP A 174 -1.81 -5.22 27.73
N ASP A 175 -3.01 -5.81 27.72
CA ASP A 175 -3.20 -7.24 27.52
C ASP A 175 -2.82 -7.66 26.08
N PRO A 176 -1.78 -8.48 25.89
CA PRO A 176 -1.34 -8.92 24.57
C PRO A 176 -2.42 -9.68 23.78
N ALA A 177 -3.31 -10.39 24.47
CA ALA A 177 -4.37 -11.16 23.81
C ALA A 177 -5.46 -10.24 23.26
N GLU A 178 -5.77 -9.14 23.94
CA GLU A 178 -6.71 -8.12 23.47
C GLU A 178 -6.09 -7.30 22.33
N GLN A 179 -4.83 -6.89 22.44
CA GLN A 179 -4.08 -6.24 21.37
C GLN A 179 -4.04 -7.09 20.10
N ALA A 180 -3.75 -8.38 20.24
CA ALA A 180 -3.72 -9.29 19.09
C ALA A 180 -5.07 -9.35 18.35
N LYS A 181 -6.21 -9.24 19.05
CA LYS A 181 -7.54 -9.16 18.41
C LYS A 181 -7.71 -7.89 17.58
N PHE A 182 -7.27 -6.73 18.09
CA PHE A 182 -7.33 -5.47 17.33
C PHE A 182 -6.50 -5.55 16.03
N TRP A 183 -5.27 -6.07 16.13
CA TRP A 183 -4.40 -6.24 14.97
C TRP A 183 -4.91 -7.30 13.99
N ALA A 184 -5.52 -8.38 14.49
CA ALA A 184 -6.15 -9.40 13.64
C ALA A 184 -7.35 -8.82 12.87
N LEU A 185 -8.17 -7.98 13.52
CA LEU A 185 -9.26 -7.26 12.86
C LEU A 185 -8.71 -6.36 11.74
N ARG A 186 -7.70 -5.52 12.02
CA ARG A 186 -7.05 -4.65 11.03
C ARG A 186 -6.49 -5.45 9.84
N SER A 187 -5.79 -6.54 10.10
CA SER A 187 -5.19 -7.39 9.07
C SER A 187 -6.24 -8.14 8.23
N GLY A 188 -7.40 -8.40 8.81
CA GLY A 188 -8.52 -9.11 8.19
C GLY A 188 -9.28 -8.30 7.13
N ILE A 189 -9.13 -6.98 7.08
CA ILE A 189 -9.92 -6.10 6.20
C ILE A 189 -9.73 -6.47 4.71
N PHE A 190 -8.49 -6.52 4.23
CA PHE A 190 -8.22 -6.78 2.82
C PHE A 190 -8.80 -8.13 2.33
N PRO A 191 -8.54 -9.27 3.01
CA PRO A 191 -9.15 -10.52 2.61
C PRO A 191 -10.68 -10.56 2.80
N ALA A 192 -11.24 -9.83 3.78
CA ALA A 192 -12.68 -9.77 4.00
C ALA A 192 -13.40 -9.00 2.87
N VAL A 193 -12.92 -7.80 2.55
CA VAL A 193 -13.45 -6.98 1.44
C VAL A 193 -13.32 -7.74 0.11
N GLY A 194 -12.14 -8.30 -0.14
CA GLY A 194 -11.91 -9.06 -1.36
C GLY A 194 -12.76 -10.32 -1.46
N GLY A 195 -12.98 -11.02 -0.33
CA GLY A 195 -13.81 -12.23 -0.27
C GLY A 195 -15.32 -11.98 -0.41
N SER A 196 -15.79 -10.78 -0.10
CA SER A 196 -17.20 -10.38 -0.23
C SER A 196 -17.55 -9.75 -1.57
N ARG A 197 -16.56 -9.51 -2.45
CA ARG A 197 -16.76 -8.85 -3.73
C ARG A 197 -17.75 -9.59 -4.64
N PRO A 198 -18.43 -8.87 -5.55
CA PRO A 198 -19.24 -9.51 -6.59
C PRO A 198 -18.39 -10.45 -7.46
N ALA A 199 -18.96 -11.58 -7.84
CA ALA A 199 -18.30 -12.54 -8.73
C ALA A 199 -17.95 -11.89 -10.07
N GLY A 200 -16.77 -12.21 -10.61
CA GLY A 200 -16.26 -11.62 -11.86
C GLY A 200 -15.59 -10.24 -11.71
N THR A 201 -15.54 -9.68 -10.50
CA THR A 201 -14.77 -8.45 -10.24
C THR A 201 -13.38 -8.75 -9.71
N THR A 202 -12.47 -7.80 -9.89
CA THR A 202 -11.13 -7.79 -9.28
C THR A 202 -11.13 -6.83 -8.10
N CYS A 203 -10.58 -7.26 -6.98
CA CYS A 203 -10.31 -6.42 -5.84
C CYS A 203 -9.01 -5.65 -6.10
N LEU A 204 -9.10 -4.34 -6.23
CA LEU A 204 -7.96 -3.44 -6.42
C LEU A 204 -7.71 -2.67 -5.14
N ILE A 205 -6.45 -2.60 -4.75
CA ILE A 205 -5.99 -1.78 -3.64
C ILE A 205 -5.04 -0.72 -4.16
N GLU A 206 -5.38 0.53 -3.91
CA GLU A 206 -4.52 1.68 -4.21
C GLU A 206 -3.98 2.26 -2.91
N ASP A 207 -2.91 3.04 -3.03
CA ASP A 207 -2.06 3.45 -1.93
C ASP A 207 -1.60 4.89 -2.16
N VAL A 208 -2.08 5.82 -1.34
CA VAL A 208 -1.80 7.24 -1.47
C VAL A 208 -1.28 7.82 -0.17
N ALA A 209 -0.49 8.90 -0.25
CA ALA A 209 -0.07 9.66 0.92
C ALA A 209 -0.33 11.15 0.75
N PHE A 210 -0.68 11.79 1.87
CA PHE A 210 -0.90 13.21 2.01
C PHE A 210 0.00 13.79 3.10
N HIS A 211 0.29 15.07 3.03
CA HIS A 211 0.85 15.78 4.18
C HIS A 211 -0.14 15.73 5.35
N ILE A 212 0.36 15.47 6.54
CA ILE A 212 -0.50 15.20 7.70
C ILE A 212 -1.50 16.33 7.99
N GLY A 213 -1.12 17.59 7.74
CA GLY A 213 -2.00 18.74 7.92
C GLY A 213 -3.23 18.77 7.00
N ASP A 214 -3.11 18.12 5.83
CA ASP A 214 -4.19 18.06 4.83
C ASP A 214 -5.11 16.85 5.05
N LEU A 215 -4.72 15.92 5.90
CA LEU A 215 -5.38 14.63 6.06
C LEU A 215 -6.91 14.74 6.25
N PRO A 216 -7.46 15.61 7.12
CA PRO A 216 -8.90 15.68 7.32
C PRO A 216 -9.69 16.07 6.06
N ARG A 217 -9.15 17.00 5.26
CA ARG A 217 -9.78 17.44 4.01
C ARG A 217 -9.56 16.43 2.89
N ALA A 218 -8.32 15.96 2.74
CA ALA A 218 -7.96 15.01 1.70
C ALA A 218 -8.74 13.70 1.84
N THR A 219 -8.94 13.21 3.07
CA THR A 219 -9.73 11.99 3.34
C THR A 219 -11.18 12.16 2.91
N ALA A 220 -11.83 13.25 3.30
CA ALA A 220 -13.23 13.52 2.95
C ALA A 220 -13.41 13.67 1.42
N GLU A 221 -12.47 14.35 0.76
CA GLU A 221 -12.50 14.54 -0.68
C GLU A 221 -12.21 13.24 -1.46
N LEU A 222 -11.29 12.41 -0.98
CA LEU A 222 -11.02 11.09 -1.56
C LEU A 222 -12.25 10.18 -1.45
N GLN A 223 -12.90 10.17 -0.29
CA GLN A 223 -14.12 9.39 -0.08
C GLN A 223 -15.25 9.85 -1.01
N ALA A 224 -15.47 11.16 -1.11
CA ALA A 224 -16.46 11.74 -2.01
C ALA A 224 -16.14 11.48 -3.50
N LEU A 225 -14.86 11.50 -3.88
CA LEU A 225 -14.41 11.23 -5.24
C LEU A 225 -14.71 9.78 -5.62
N ILE A 226 -14.33 8.82 -4.80
CA ILE A 226 -14.57 7.39 -5.03
C ILE A 226 -16.08 7.12 -5.18
N ALA A 227 -16.91 7.72 -4.32
CA ALA A 227 -18.36 7.59 -4.38
C ALA A 227 -18.95 8.18 -5.68
N ARG A 228 -18.45 9.35 -6.16
CA ARG A 228 -18.89 9.94 -7.45
C ARG A 228 -18.66 9.03 -8.64
N HIS A 229 -17.64 8.18 -8.60
CA HIS A 229 -17.37 7.18 -9.63
C HIS A 229 -18.18 5.88 -9.45
N GLY A 230 -19.13 5.85 -8.50
CA GLY A 230 -20.05 4.72 -8.29
C GLY A 230 -19.40 3.51 -7.59
N TYR A 231 -18.33 3.72 -6.81
CA TYR A 231 -17.72 2.69 -5.98
C TYR A 231 -18.25 2.76 -4.54
N ASP A 232 -19.54 2.53 -4.40
CA ASP A 232 -20.23 2.63 -3.11
C ASP A 232 -19.81 1.57 -2.08
N ASP A 233 -19.17 0.49 -2.52
CA ASP A 233 -18.61 -0.57 -1.68
C ASP A 233 -17.13 -0.35 -1.34
N ALA A 234 -16.50 0.71 -1.86
CA ALA A 234 -15.11 1.01 -1.56
C ALA A 234 -14.89 1.31 -0.08
N CYS A 235 -13.75 0.90 0.45
CA CYS A 235 -13.34 1.21 1.82
C CYS A 235 -11.99 1.95 1.84
N ILE A 236 -11.80 2.79 2.87
CA ILE A 236 -10.56 3.54 3.12
C ILE A 236 -10.03 3.12 4.48
N TYR A 237 -8.79 2.69 4.52
CA TYR A 237 -8.08 2.36 5.75
C TYR A 237 -6.58 2.61 5.57
N GLY A 238 -5.81 2.64 6.64
CA GLY A 238 -4.34 2.71 6.52
C GLY A 238 -3.65 3.47 7.63
N HIS A 239 -2.38 3.73 7.40
CA HIS A 239 -1.43 4.30 8.35
C HIS A 239 -1.62 5.82 8.49
N ALA A 240 -2.73 6.22 9.11
CA ALA A 240 -3.15 7.62 9.18
C ALA A 240 -2.12 8.52 9.88
N LEU A 241 -1.38 7.98 10.86
CA LEU A 241 -0.30 8.71 11.53
C LEU A 241 0.78 9.22 10.56
N GLU A 242 0.99 8.49 9.46
CA GLU A 242 1.94 8.84 8.41
C GLU A 242 1.28 9.49 7.18
N GLY A 243 -0.01 9.83 7.27
CA GLY A 243 -0.76 10.42 6.16
C GLY A 243 -1.06 9.47 5.01
N ASN A 244 -0.85 8.16 5.21
CA ASN A 244 -0.95 7.15 4.18
C ASN A 244 -2.28 6.39 4.29
N TYR A 245 -3.00 6.34 3.18
CA TYR A 245 -4.24 5.58 3.06
C TYR A 245 -4.19 4.58 1.93
N HIS A 246 -4.80 3.43 2.19
CA HIS A 246 -5.21 2.48 1.17
C HIS A 246 -6.70 2.66 0.91
N PHE A 247 -7.11 2.58 -0.35
CA PHE A 247 -8.51 2.39 -0.68
C PHE A 247 -8.68 1.15 -1.53
N ILE A 248 -9.74 0.41 -1.25
CA ILE A 248 -10.08 -0.82 -1.97
C ILE A 248 -11.34 -0.56 -2.77
N ILE A 249 -11.30 -0.93 -4.05
CA ILE A 249 -12.45 -0.93 -4.95
C ILE A 249 -12.63 -2.32 -5.57
N ASN A 250 -13.86 -2.67 -5.89
CA ASN A 250 -14.19 -3.88 -6.65
C ASN A 250 -14.55 -3.47 -8.08
N GLN A 251 -13.72 -3.87 -9.04
CA GLN A 251 -13.80 -3.44 -10.43
C GLN A 251 -13.95 -4.63 -11.36
N SER A 252 -14.95 -4.57 -12.27
CA SER A 252 -15.00 -5.41 -13.44
C SER A 252 -14.32 -4.72 -14.63
N PHE A 253 -13.70 -5.50 -15.49
CA PHE A 253 -13.11 -5.05 -16.75
C PHE A 253 -13.71 -5.80 -17.95
N SER A 254 -14.94 -6.26 -17.82
CA SER A 254 -15.62 -7.06 -18.86
C SER A 254 -16.12 -6.23 -20.03
N THR A 255 -16.26 -4.93 -19.84
CA THR A 255 -16.74 -3.99 -20.87
C THR A 255 -15.84 -2.76 -21.01
N PRO A 256 -15.82 -2.11 -22.19
CA PRO A 256 -15.09 -0.84 -22.36
C PRO A 256 -15.56 0.26 -21.40
N ALA A 257 -16.85 0.31 -21.06
CA ALA A 257 -17.40 1.30 -20.14
C ALA A 257 -16.85 1.12 -18.70
N GLU A 258 -16.67 -0.12 -18.25
CA GLU A 258 -16.08 -0.41 -16.96
C GLU A 258 -14.59 -0.03 -16.90
N ALA A 259 -13.84 -0.29 -17.97
CA ALA A 259 -12.46 0.16 -18.09
C ALA A 259 -12.35 1.70 -18.09
N ALA A 260 -13.24 2.38 -18.84
CA ALA A 260 -13.30 3.84 -18.87
C ALA A 260 -13.67 4.45 -17.51
N ARG A 261 -14.55 3.81 -16.73
CA ARG A 261 -14.86 4.23 -15.36
C ARG A 261 -13.62 4.17 -14.45
N TYR A 262 -12.84 3.09 -14.54
CA TYR A 262 -11.61 2.95 -13.78
C TYR A 262 -10.56 3.97 -14.20
N GLU A 263 -10.38 4.19 -15.53
CA GLU A 263 -9.49 5.22 -16.08
C GLU A 263 -9.83 6.59 -15.49
N ALA A 264 -11.10 7.00 -15.58
CA ALA A 264 -11.57 8.27 -15.06
C ALA A 264 -11.37 8.42 -13.53
N LEU A 265 -11.61 7.35 -12.76
CA LEU A 265 -11.30 7.35 -11.32
C LEU A 265 -9.81 7.61 -11.07
N MET A 266 -8.93 6.91 -11.77
CA MET A 266 -7.48 7.03 -11.54
C MET A 266 -6.94 8.40 -11.95
N ASP A 267 -7.47 8.98 -13.02
CA ASP A 267 -7.14 10.35 -13.43
C ASP A 267 -7.57 11.38 -12.38
N ASP A 268 -8.78 11.25 -11.85
CA ASP A 268 -9.31 12.14 -10.81
C ASP A 268 -8.58 11.94 -9.47
N VAL A 269 -8.20 10.70 -9.12
CA VAL A 269 -7.34 10.43 -7.95
C VAL A 269 -5.98 11.09 -8.13
N ALA A 270 -5.37 10.98 -9.30
CA ALA A 270 -4.10 11.63 -9.57
C ALA A 270 -4.19 13.17 -9.51
N GLU A 271 -5.31 13.76 -9.99
CA GLU A 271 -5.57 15.20 -9.84
C GLU A 271 -5.74 15.60 -8.37
N LEU A 272 -6.51 14.84 -7.61
CA LEU A 272 -6.72 15.11 -6.20
C LEU A 272 -5.41 15.02 -5.42
N VAL A 273 -4.71 13.89 -5.55
CA VAL A 273 -3.53 13.59 -4.72
C VAL A 273 -2.36 14.48 -5.10
N VAL A 274 -2.03 14.59 -6.40
CA VAL A 274 -0.85 15.32 -6.87
C VAL A 274 -1.19 16.77 -7.17
N GLY A 275 -2.23 17.03 -7.97
CA GLY A 275 -2.55 18.37 -8.43
C GLY A 275 -3.02 19.29 -7.31
N ARG A 276 -3.82 18.77 -6.37
CA ARG A 276 -4.40 19.59 -5.29
C ARG A 276 -3.62 19.54 -3.99
N TYR A 277 -3.10 18.37 -3.60
CA TYR A 277 -2.45 18.19 -2.29
C TYR A 277 -0.95 17.96 -2.35
N ASP A 278 -0.36 17.91 -3.54
CA ASP A 278 1.06 17.56 -3.75
C ASP A 278 1.52 16.31 -2.98
N GLY A 279 0.58 15.38 -2.82
CA GLY A 279 0.77 14.08 -2.16
C GLY A 279 1.50 13.07 -3.05
N SER A 280 1.53 11.81 -2.63
CA SER A 280 2.09 10.69 -3.40
C SER A 280 1.03 9.71 -3.82
N LEU A 281 1.11 9.25 -5.07
CA LEU A 281 0.24 8.20 -5.62
C LEU A 281 0.67 6.79 -5.22
N LYS A 282 1.86 6.63 -4.63
CA LYS A 282 2.34 5.40 -4.03
C LYS A 282 3.15 5.71 -2.77
N ALA A 283 2.54 5.43 -1.63
CA ALA A 283 3.17 5.62 -0.33
C ALA A 283 4.16 4.48 -0.01
N GLU A 284 3.74 3.22 -0.24
CA GLU A 284 4.51 2.02 0.13
C GLU A 284 4.41 0.83 -0.84
N HIS A 285 3.38 0.74 -1.71
CA HIS A 285 3.16 -0.43 -2.57
C HIS A 285 4.02 -0.46 -3.85
N GLY A 286 4.79 0.60 -4.11
CA GLY A 286 5.58 0.75 -5.34
C GLY A 286 4.78 1.21 -6.54
N THR A 287 5.49 1.66 -7.57
CA THR A 287 4.89 2.19 -8.82
C THR A 287 4.28 1.08 -9.67
N GLY A 288 5.00 -0.03 -9.78
CA GLY A 288 4.62 -1.14 -10.65
C GLY A 288 4.44 -0.70 -12.11
N ARG A 289 3.60 -1.44 -12.82
CA ARG A 289 3.11 -1.08 -14.16
C ARG A 289 1.87 -0.16 -14.07
N ASN A 290 1.08 -0.33 -13.02
CA ASN A 290 -0.20 0.35 -12.86
C ASN A 290 -0.05 1.87 -12.74
N MET A 291 0.94 2.34 -11.99
CA MET A 291 1.14 3.77 -11.77
C MET A 291 2.24 4.39 -12.64
N ALA A 292 2.94 3.61 -13.46
CA ALA A 292 3.97 4.12 -14.37
C ALA A 292 3.49 5.29 -15.26
N PRO A 293 2.25 5.31 -15.81
CA PRO A 293 1.74 6.44 -16.58
C PRO A 293 1.66 7.76 -15.82
N PHE A 294 1.53 7.69 -14.48
CA PHE A 294 1.36 8.85 -13.61
C PHE A 294 2.67 9.39 -13.05
N LEU A 295 3.81 8.70 -13.29
CA LEU A 295 5.12 9.06 -12.75
C LEU A 295 5.51 10.51 -13.05
N ARG A 296 5.37 10.92 -14.33
CA ARG A 296 5.71 12.27 -14.79
C ARG A 296 4.81 13.34 -14.17
N ARG A 297 3.53 13.01 -13.93
CA ARG A 297 2.58 13.92 -13.28
C ARG A 297 3.01 14.24 -11.87
N GLU A 298 3.50 13.24 -11.12
CA GLU A 298 3.93 13.44 -9.73
C GLU A 298 5.31 14.09 -9.63
N TRP A 299 6.27 13.66 -10.44
CA TRP A 299 7.67 14.03 -10.28
C TRP A 299 8.16 15.14 -11.22
N GLY A 300 7.46 15.38 -12.32
CA GLY A 300 7.89 16.31 -13.37
C GLY A 300 9.06 15.78 -14.21
N ASP A 301 9.44 16.55 -15.23
CA ASP A 301 10.42 16.11 -16.24
C ASP A 301 11.84 15.98 -15.67
N ALA A 302 12.26 16.90 -14.82
CA ALA A 302 13.63 16.92 -14.29
C ALA A 302 13.93 15.68 -13.44
N ALA A 303 13.04 15.34 -12.51
CA ALA A 303 13.19 14.16 -11.67
C ALA A 303 13.09 12.87 -12.50
N CYS A 304 12.13 12.79 -13.43
CA CYS A 304 12.00 11.62 -14.33
C CYS A 304 13.25 11.42 -15.20
N ALA A 305 13.88 12.48 -15.65
CA ALA A 305 15.14 12.39 -16.41
C ALA A 305 16.29 11.83 -15.56
N VAL A 306 16.37 12.18 -14.28
CA VAL A 306 17.36 11.60 -13.36
C VAL A 306 17.05 10.12 -13.09
N MET A 307 15.77 9.77 -12.84
CA MET A 307 15.38 8.37 -12.64
C MET A 307 15.70 7.51 -13.86
N ARG A 308 15.46 8.00 -15.07
CA ARG A 308 15.84 7.29 -16.32
C ARG A 308 17.34 7.15 -16.44
N ALA A 309 18.13 8.18 -16.13
CA ALA A 309 19.58 8.12 -16.15
C ALA A 309 20.13 7.07 -15.14
N VAL A 310 19.53 6.96 -13.96
CA VAL A 310 19.82 5.88 -13.00
C VAL A 310 19.51 4.53 -13.62
N LYS A 311 18.33 4.35 -14.20
CA LYS A 311 17.94 3.09 -14.85
C LYS A 311 18.91 2.70 -15.96
N GLU A 312 19.25 3.61 -16.85
CA GLU A 312 20.17 3.39 -17.97
C GLU A 312 21.60 3.06 -17.52
N LEU A 313 22.03 3.65 -16.41
CA LEU A 313 23.34 3.36 -15.83
C LEU A 313 23.44 1.92 -15.28
N PHE A 314 22.37 1.44 -14.61
CA PHE A 314 22.33 0.09 -14.02
C PHE A 314 21.96 -0.99 -15.03
N ASP A 315 21.06 -0.68 -15.94
CA ASP A 315 20.50 -1.64 -16.92
C ASP A 315 20.46 -1.04 -18.33
N PRO A 316 21.64 -0.84 -18.95
CA PRO A 316 21.74 -0.24 -20.29
C PRO A 316 21.08 -1.08 -21.40
N ALA A 317 20.86 -2.37 -21.15
CA ALA A 317 20.19 -3.27 -22.10
C ALA A 317 18.68 -3.38 -21.87
N GLY A 318 18.13 -2.75 -20.81
CA GLY A 318 16.69 -2.76 -20.50
C GLY A 318 16.12 -4.15 -20.17
N LEU A 319 16.93 -5.03 -19.57
CA LEU A 319 16.56 -6.43 -19.30
C LEU A 319 15.82 -6.60 -17.96
N LEU A 320 16.06 -5.69 -17.01
CA LEU A 320 15.58 -5.83 -15.64
C LEU A 320 14.17 -5.23 -15.53
N ASN A 321 13.20 -6.09 -15.29
CA ASN A 321 11.79 -5.79 -15.03
C ASN A 321 11.19 -4.73 -15.98
N PRO A 322 11.17 -4.94 -17.30
CA PRO A 322 10.76 -3.94 -18.27
C PRO A 322 9.27 -3.55 -18.11
N GLY A 323 8.98 -2.27 -18.25
CA GLY A 323 7.63 -1.70 -18.13
C GLY A 323 7.17 -1.42 -16.69
N VAL A 324 8.01 -1.70 -15.68
CA VAL A 324 7.82 -1.35 -14.28
C VAL A 324 8.54 -0.03 -13.99
N ILE A 325 7.94 0.86 -13.23
CA ILE A 325 8.33 2.25 -12.99
C ILE A 325 8.28 3.09 -14.27
N PHE A 326 8.91 2.62 -15.35
CA PHE A 326 8.89 3.28 -16.66
C PHE A 326 8.13 2.43 -17.67
N ASN A 327 7.13 3.04 -18.31
CA ASN A 327 6.36 2.42 -19.37
C ASN A 327 6.03 3.47 -20.44
N ASP A 328 6.30 3.16 -21.70
CA ASP A 328 6.05 4.07 -22.80
C ASP A 328 4.59 4.04 -23.28
N ASP A 329 3.81 3.02 -22.84
CA ASP A 329 2.37 2.98 -23.07
C ASP A 329 1.66 3.78 -21.95
N PRO A 330 1.07 4.95 -22.27
CA PRO A 330 0.36 5.77 -21.29
C PRO A 330 -0.91 5.13 -20.74
N ARG A 331 -1.35 4.02 -21.34
CA ARG A 331 -2.55 3.26 -20.96
C ARG A 331 -2.22 1.84 -20.50
N CYS A 332 -0.98 1.55 -20.14
CA CYS A 332 -0.57 0.21 -19.72
C CYS A 332 -1.35 -0.31 -18.50
N HIS A 333 -1.87 0.58 -17.67
CA HIS A 333 -2.74 0.26 -16.52
C HIS A 333 -4.16 -0.19 -16.91
N LEU A 334 -4.53 -0.01 -18.19
CA LEU A 334 -5.83 -0.40 -18.75
C LEU A 334 -5.74 -1.63 -19.68
N SER A 335 -4.59 -2.29 -19.70
CA SER A 335 -4.33 -3.42 -20.57
C SER A 335 -3.79 -4.63 -19.80
N HIS A 336 -3.95 -5.82 -20.41
CA HIS A 336 -3.43 -7.07 -19.84
C HIS A 336 -3.91 -7.39 -18.44
N PHE A 337 -5.18 -7.09 -18.13
CA PHE A 337 -5.78 -7.44 -16.86
C PHE A 337 -5.70 -8.94 -16.61
N LYS A 338 -5.39 -9.32 -15.38
CA LYS A 338 -5.41 -10.72 -14.97
C LYS A 338 -6.87 -11.20 -14.92
N PRO A 339 -7.27 -12.14 -15.78
CA PRO A 339 -8.62 -12.68 -15.71
C PRO A 339 -8.80 -13.51 -14.43
N LEU A 340 -9.97 -13.40 -13.81
CA LEU A 340 -10.41 -14.24 -12.71
C LEU A 340 -11.63 -15.05 -13.16
N PRO A 341 -11.46 -16.05 -14.05
CA PRO A 341 -12.56 -16.83 -14.57
C PRO A 341 -13.24 -17.60 -13.45
N LEU A 342 -14.56 -17.67 -13.52
CA LEU A 342 -15.37 -18.44 -12.57
C LEU A 342 -15.09 -19.93 -12.73
N THR A 343 -14.97 -20.61 -11.61
CA THR A 343 -14.69 -22.05 -11.54
C THR A 343 -15.67 -22.76 -10.63
N ASP A 344 -15.78 -22.33 -9.39
CA ASP A 344 -16.67 -22.87 -8.37
C ASP A 344 -17.02 -21.75 -7.37
N PRO A 345 -18.29 -21.60 -6.94
CA PRO A 345 -18.72 -20.50 -6.07
C PRO A 345 -17.92 -20.36 -4.76
N LEU A 346 -17.38 -21.44 -4.22
CA LEU A 346 -16.55 -21.39 -3.01
C LEU A 346 -15.19 -20.77 -3.28
N ILE A 347 -14.52 -21.21 -4.35
CA ILE A 347 -13.16 -20.71 -4.69
C ILE A 347 -13.18 -19.38 -5.45
N ASP A 348 -14.30 -19.02 -6.06
CA ASP A 348 -14.44 -17.76 -6.79
C ASP A 348 -14.37 -16.53 -5.88
N ARG A 349 -14.60 -16.69 -4.57
CA ARG A 349 -14.36 -15.67 -3.55
C ARG A 349 -12.88 -15.37 -3.32
N CYS A 350 -11.96 -16.26 -3.71
CA CYS A 350 -10.53 -16.08 -3.53
C CYS A 350 -10.00 -14.90 -4.37
N ILE A 351 -9.25 -14.00 -3.75
CA ILE A 351 -8.54 -12.91 -4.41
C ILE A 351 -7.05 -13.20 -4.63
N GLU A 352 -6.62 -14.41 -4.33
CA GLU A 352 -5.23 -14.86 -4.45
C GLU A 352 -4.23 -14.08 -3.57
N CYS A 353 -4.66 -13.50 -2.46
CA CYS A 353 -3.83 -12.70 -1.55
C CYS A 353 -2.75 -13.49 -0.80
N GLY A 354 -2.87 -14.81 -0.69
CA GLY A 354 -1.88 -15.65 -0.01
C GLY A 354 -2.01 -15.78 1.51
N PHE A 355 -2.91 -15.04 2.19
CA PHE A 355 -3.07 -15.09 3.65
C PHE A 355 -3.38 -16.49 4.21
N CYS A 356 -3.98 -17.37 3.42
CA CYS A 356 -4.23 -18.76 3.81
C CYS A 356 -2.98 -19.66 3.78
N GLU A 357 -1.87 -19.22 3.15
CA GLU A 357 -0.70 -20.07 2.93
C GLU A 357 0.02 -20.40 4.23
N VAL A 358 0.02 -19.50 5.22
CA VAL A 358 0.61 -19.73 6.55
C VAL A 358 -0.06 -20.87 7.31
N ASN A 359 -1.34 -21.14 7.03
CA ASN A 359 -2.13 -22.23 7.63
C ASN A 359 -2.26 -23.45 6.72
N CYS A 360 -1.67 -23.42 5.53
CA CYS A 360 -1.80 -24.50 4.56
C CYS A 360 -0.81 -25.63 4.84
N LEU A 361 -1.30 -26.81 5.21
CA LEU A 361 -0.49 -27.98 5.53
C LEU A 361 0.41 -28.45 4.35
N THR A 362 0.06 -28.08 3.14
CA THR A 362 0.81 -28.49 1.93
C THR A 362 1.70 -27.37 1.38
N CYS A 363 1.68 -26.18 1.97
CA CYS A 363 2.56 -25.09 1.58
C CYS A 363 4.04 -25.49 1.80
N GLY A 364 4.86 -25.35 0.78
CA GLY A 364 6.26 -25.78 0.82
C GLY A 364 6.53 -27.28 0.56
N LEU A 365 5.51 -28.14 0.62
CA LEU A 365 5.62 -29.56 0.25
C LEU A 365 5.13 -29.83 -1.17
N THR A 366 4.00 -29.24 -1.52
CA THR A 366 3.40 -29.27 -2.86
C THR A 366 2.86 -27.88 -3.17
N LEU A 367 1.68 -27.78 -3.78
CA LEU A 367 1.02 -26.50 -3.99
C LEU A 367 0.20 -26.07 -2.76
N SER A 368 0.22 -24.76 -2.45
CA SER A 368 -0.70 -24.18 -1.48
C SER A 368 -2.13 -24.14 -2.00
N SER A 369 -3.10 -23.85 -1.12
CA SER A 369 -4.52 -23.67 -1.50
C SER A 369 -4.66 -22.60 -2.59
N ARG A 370 -3.99 -21.46 -2.43
CA ARG A 370 -4.00 -20.37 -3.41
C ARG A 370 -3.46 -20.83 -4.77
N GLN A 371 -2.32 -21.49 -4.80
CA GLN A 371 -1.71 -21.98 -6.05
C GLN A 371 -2.61 -22.97 -6.78
N ARG A 372 -3.32 -23.83 -6.05
CA ARG A 372 -4.30 -24.75 -6.63
C ARG A 372 -5.46 -24.02 -7.29
N ILE A 373 -5.97 -22.96 -6.66
CA ILE A 373 -7.02 -22.11 -7.23
C ILE A 373 -6.53 -21.44 -8.52
N VAL A 374 -5.29 -20.93 -8.55
CA VAL A 374 -4.67 -20.36 -9.77
C VAL A 374 -4.66 -21.36 -10.91
N VAL A 375 -4.25 -22.61 -10.65
CA VAL A 375 -4.26 -23.67 -11.68
C VAL A 375 -5.68 -23.97 -12.17
N ARG A 376 -6.65 -24.02 -11.26
CA ARG A 376 -8.07 -24.22 -11.63
C ARG A 376 -8.60 -23.10 -12.52
N ARG A 377 -8.29 -21.87 -12.19
CA ARG A 377 -8.67 -20.71 -13.01
C ARG A 377 -8.02 -20.74 -14.38
N GLU A 378 -6.75 -21.12 -14.47
CA GLU A 378 -6.09 -21.25 -15.78
C GLU A 378 -6.73 -22.34 -16.63
N ILE A 379 -7.10 -23.47 -16.06
CA ILE A 379 -7.86 -24.52 -16.76
C ILE A 379 -9.22 -23.98 -17.26
N ALA A 380 -9.94 -23.25 -16.42
CA ALA A 380 -11.23 -22.65 -16.81
C ALA A 380 -11.05 -21.62 -17.93
N ARG A 381 -10.05 -20.75 -17.83
CA ARG A 381 -9.70 -19.77 -18.87
C ARG A 381 -9.40 -20.42 -20.21
N LEU A 382 -8.54 -21.44 -20.22
CA LEU A 382 -8.16 -22.18 -21.43
C LEU A 382 -9.36 -22.88 -22.06
N LYS A 383 -10.26 -23.48 -21.27
CA LYS A 383 -11.49 -24.11 -21.75
C LYS A 383 -12.43 -23.09 -22.39
N ALA A 384 -12.65 -21.95 -21.71
CA ALA A 384 -13.56 -20.90 -22.19
C ALA A 384 -13.06 -20.24 -23.47
N SER A 385 -11.74 -20.07 -23.63
CA SER A 385 -11.13 -19.46 -24.83
C SER A 385 -10.92 -20.44 -25.99
N GLY A 386 -11.29 -21.72 -25.86
CA GLY A 386 -10.94 -22.75 -26.85
C GLY A 386 -9.44 -22.98 -27.00
N GLY A 387 -8.65 -22.55 -25.99
CA GLY A 387 -7.19 -22.64 -26.01
C GLY A 387 -6.65 -24.05 -25.85
N ASN A 388 -5.37 -24.20 -26.05
CA ASN A 388 -4.54 -25.41 -26.09
C ASN A 388 -5.09 -26.65 -25.35
N PRO A 389 -5.83 -27.58 -26.03
CA PRO A 389 -6.41 -28.76 -25.35
C PRO A 389 -5.38 -29.72 -24.77
N ARG A 390 -4.15 -29.69 -25.29
CA ARG A 390 -3.05 -30.49 -24.74
C ARG A 390 -2.63 -29.96 -23.38
N LEU A 391 -2.43 -28.64 -23.26
CA LEU A 391 -2.10 -27.97 -21.99
C LEU A 391 -3.20 -28.17 -20.94
N VAL A 392 -4.49 -28.08 -21.33
CA VAL A 392 -5.61 -28.36 -20.42
C VAL A 392 -5.49 -29.77 -19.84
N ARG A 393 -5.28 -30.80 -20.70
CA ARG A 393 -5.11 -32.19 -20.23
C ARG A 393 -3.87 -32.37 -19.35
N GLU A 394 -2.78 -31.70 -19.65
CA GLU A 394 -1.55 -31.73 -18.85
C GLU A 394 -1.77 -31.11 -17.46
N LEU A 395 -2.44 -29.97 -17.38
CA LEU A 395 -2.79 -29.32 -16.13
C LEU A 395 -3.77 -30.18 -15.29
N GLU A 396 -4.83 -30.68 -15.91
CA GLU A 396 -5.80 -31.55 -15.24
C GLU A 396 -5.16 -32.85 -14.70
N ARG A 397 -4.23 -33.43 -15.46
CA ARG A 397 -3.52 -34.66 -15.06
C ARG A 397 -2.48 -34.37 -13.97
N GLY A 398 -1.69 -33.30 -14.12
CA GLY A 398 -0.59 -32.95 -13.21
C GLY A 398 -1.08 -32.42 -11.86
N TYR A 399 -2.23 -31.75 -11.85
CA TYR A 399 -2.79 -31.11 -10.64
C TYR A 399 -4.12 -31.70 -10.20
N ARG A 400 -4.36 -32.98 -10.52
CA ARG A 400 -5.53 -33.71 -10.06
C ARG A 400 -5.35 -34.11 -8.60
N TYR A 401 -6.31 -33.71 -7.77
CA TYR A 401 -6.33 -34.09 -6.34
C TYR A 401 -7.39 -35.17 -6.10
N PRO A 402 -7.09 -36.19 -5.26
CA PRO A 402 -8.06 -37.27 -4.94
C PRO A 402 -9.37 -36.78 -4.31
N GLY A 403 -9.38 -35.59 -3.72
CA GLY A 403 -10.54 -34.99 -3.06
C GLY A 403 -11.48 -34.15 -3.92
N GLU A 404 -11.28 -34.07 -5.24
CA GLU A 404 -12.10 -33.24 -6.13
C GLU A 404 -13.57 -33.71 -6.30
N ARG A 405 -13.95 -34.81 -5.71
CA ARG A 405 -15.29 -35.38 -5.79
C ARG A 405 -16.04 -35.37 -4.46
N THR A 406 -15.48 -34.69 -3.45
CA THR A 406 -16.15 -34.54 -2.15
C THR A 406 -16.49 -33.10 -1.86
#